data_96847d81e3906416ef865e7c039307a8
#
_entry.id   96847d81e3906416ef865e7c039307a8
#
_cell.length_a   1.000
_cell.length_b   1.000
_cell.length_c   1.000
_cell.angle_alpha   90.00
_cell.angle_beta   90.00
_cell.angle_gamma   90.00
#
_symmetry.space_group_name_H-M   'P 1'
#
loop_
_entity.id
_entity.type
_entity.pdbx_description
1 polymer ?
#
loop_
_entity_poly.entity_id
_entity_poly.type
_entity_poly.pdbx_seq_one_letter_code
_entity_poly.pdbx_strand_id
1 'polypeptide(L)'
;ELFKIVSLWPENRFVLHRLANYYKSKKNYKKSIKIYKRILKDHQSSDRDLFLYASNLDKIGKWDDAKVLFFKLLEKNPKDTHTLNYVSYKLALKEEELGLALKFIKKALMIDPENGYFLDTLGWVEFKRKKYNSAVYFLEKSVSLLPKSSEVIDHLGDCYLKLNRKREAVFEWKKALKYETDKATVVKIREKIN
;
A
#
# COMPACT_ATOMS: atom_id res chain seq x y z
N GLU A 1 5.48 26.91 13.11
CA GLU A 1 4.08 27.30 12.82
C GLU A 1 3.06 26.23 13.23
N LEU A 2 3.17 24.97 12.75
CA LEU A 2 2.18 23.91 13.05
C LEU A 2 1.95 23.74 14.57
N PHE A 3 3.01 23.67 15.37
CA PHE A 3 2.89 23.50 16.83
C PHE A 3 2.27 24.71 17.55
N LYS A 4 2.45 25.92 17.03
CA LYS A 4 1.72 27.11 17.53
C LYS A 4 0.22 26.99 17.27
N ILE A 5 -0.16 26.55 16.06
CA ILE A 5 -1.56 26.33 15.71
C ILE A 5 -2.17 25.23 16.60
N VAL A 6 -1.43 24.16 16.86
CA VAL A 6 -1.87 23.07 17.75
C VAL A 6 -2.08 23.55 19.18
N SER A 7 -1.26 24.46 19.69
CA SER A 7 -1.45 25.02 21.05
C SER A 7 -2.67 25.95 21.16
N LEU A 8 -3.02 26.65 20.08
CA LEU A 8 -4.20 27.50 20.02
C LEU A 8 -5.50 26.73 19.82
N TRP A 9 -5.44 25.65 19.06
CA TRP A 9 -6.61 24.87 18.63
C TRP A 9 -6.38 23.36 18.83
N PRO A 10 -6.19 22.89 20.08
CA PRO A 10 -5.71 21.52 20.35
C PRO A 10 -6.73 20.44 19.99
N GLU A 11 -8.03 20.76 19.97
CA GLU A 11 -9.10 19.81 19.62
C GLU A 11 -9.67 20.04 18.20
N ASN A 12 -9.17 21.04 17.47
CA ASN A 12 -9.64 21.27 16.12
C ASN A 12 -9.23 20.12 15.20
N ARG A 13 -10.22 19.46 14.61
CA ARG A 13 -10.04 18.26 13.78
C ARG A 13 -9.08 18.48 12.60
N PHE A 14 -9.18 19.62 11.92
CA PHE A 14 -8.27 19.94 10.81
C PHE A 14 -6.82 20.07 11.29
N VAL A 15 -6.61 20.70 12.44
CA VAL A 15 -5.29 20.84 13.06
C VAL A 15 -4.74 19.48 13.47
N LEU A 16 -5.58 18.60 14.06
CA LEU A 16 -5.21 17.25 14.43
C LEU A 16 -4.81 16.42 13.20
N HIS A 17 -5.53 16.51 12.07
CA HIS A 17 -5.16 15.86 10.83
C HIS A 17 -3.81 16.34 10.31
N ARG A 18 -3.54 17.64 10.31
CA ARG A 18 -2.23 18.16 9.91
C ARG A 18 -1.11 17.64 10.81
N LEU A 19 -1.34 17.58 12.12
CA LEU A 19 -0.38 17.05 13.09
C LEU A 19 -0.13 15.54 12.88
N ALA A 20 -1.19 14.75 12.66
CA ALA A 20 -1.07 13.32 12.37
C ALA A 20 -0.26 13.07 11.09
N ASN A 21 -0.54 13.82 10.02
CA ASN A 21 0.18 13.74 8.76
C ASN A 21 1.65 14.17 8.90
N TYR A 22 1.94 15.22 9.70
CA TYR A 22 3.30 15.61 10.02
C TYR A 22 4.07 14.47 10.68
N TYR A 23 3.49 13.82 11.70
CA TYR A 23 4.16 12.69 12.35
C TYR A 23 4.31 11.48 11.40
N LYS A 24 3.33 11.22 10.55
CA LYS A 24 3.39 10.18 9.51
C LYS A 24 4.54 10.45 8.53
N SER A 25 4.72 11.68 8.03
CA SER A 25 5.80 12.06 7.12
C SER A 25 7.19 11.89 7.76
N LYS A 26 7.28 12.05 9.08
CA LYS A 26 8.48 11.77 9.88
C LYS A 26 8.62 10.28 10.28
N LYS A 27 7.82 9.39 9.67
CA LYS A 27 7.74 7.96 10.01
C LYS A 27 7.47 7.69 11.51
N ASN A 28 6.98 8.70 12.27
CA ASN A 28 6.62 8.56 13.69
C ASN A 28 5.16 8.11 13.82
N TYR A 29 4.91 6.88 13.39
CA TYR A 29 3.56 6.31 13.38
C TYR A 29 2.93 6.20 14.77
N LYS A 30 3.74 5.97 15.83
CA LYS A 30 3.23 5.93 17.20
C LYS A 30 2.58 7.24 17.65
N LYS A 31 3.19 8.39 17.32
CA LYS A 31 2.58 9.70 17.58
C LYS A 31 1.36 9.95 16.70
N SER A 32 1.44 9.60 15.42
CA SER A 32 0.29 9.69 14.50
C SER A 32 -0.92 8.89 15.02
N ILE A 33 -0.71 7.65 15.50
CA ILE A 33 -1.73 6.81 16.12
C ILE A 33 -2.41 7.51 17.31
N LYS A 34 -1.61 8.15 18.21
CA LYS A 34 -2.18 8.89 19.36
C LYS A 34 -3.12 9.99 18.90
N ILE A 35 -2.77 10.70 17.83
CA ILE A 35 -3.62 11.76 17.29
C ILE A 35 -4.88 11.18 16.64
N TYR A 36 -4.77 10.11 15.82
CA TYR A 36 -5.97 9.48 15.24
C TYR A 36 -6.90 8.89 16.30
N LYS A 37 -6.39 8.38 17.42
CA LYS A 37 -7.23 7.99 18.56
C LYS A 37 -8.08 9.15 19.13
N ARG A 38 -7.55 10.39 19.10
CA ARG A 38 -8.33 11.59 19.50
C ARG A 38 -9.40 11.89 18.44
N ILE A 39 -9.00 11.93 17.15
CA ILE A 39 -9.95 12.18 16.05
C ILE A 39 -11.10 11.18 16.07
N LEU A 40 -10.83 9.89 16.32
CA LEU A 40 -11.84 8.83 16.34
C LEU A 40 -12.79 8.86 17.55
N LYS A 41 -12.51 9.69 18.58
CA LYS A 41 -13.46 9.95 19.67
C LYS A 41 -14.55 10.93 19.26
N ASP A 42 -14.34 11.71 18.23
CA ASP A 42 -15.31 12.63 17.68
C ASP A 42 -16.40 11.86 16.90
N HIS A 43 -17.66 12.19 17.17
CA HIS A 43 -18.82 11.61 16.46
C HIS A 43 -18.81 11.92 14.95
N GLN A 44 -18.06 12.92 14.52
CA GLN A 44 -17.87 13.29 13.11
C GLN A 44 -16.71 12.53 12.44
N SER A 45 -16.09 11.55 13.11
CA SER A 45 -15.02 10.76 12.53
C SER A 45 -15.49 10.00 11.28
N SER A 46 -14.64 9.99 10.25
CA SER A 46 -14.95 9.39 8.96
C SER A 46 -14.30 8.00 8.80
N ASP A 47 -14.79 7.24 7.82
CA ASP A 47 -14.18 5.96 7.45
C ASP A 47 -12.71 6.15 7.01
N ARG A 48 -12.39 7.31 6.40
CA ARG A 48 -11.02 7.68 6.07
C ARG A 48 -10.14 7.82 7.31
N ASP A 49 -10.66 8.36 8.42
CA ASP A 49 -9.90 8.47 9.67
C ASP A 49 -9.58 7.09 10.25
N LEU A 50 -10.57 6.21 10.21
CA LEU A 50 -10.39 4.82 10.64
C LEU A 50 -9.39 4.08 9.76
N PHE A 51 -9.45 4.28 8.43
CA PHE A 51 -8.47 3.73 7.49
C PHE A 51 -7.04 4.22 7.81
N LEU A 52 -6.86 5.53 8.03
CA LEU A 52 -5.56 6.12 8.34
C LEU A 52 -5.03 5.66 9.70
N TYR A 53 -5.89 5.50 10.69
CA TYR A 53 -5.54 4.89 11.97
C TYR A 53 -5.07 3.45 11.80
N ALA A 54 -5.83 2.61 11.10
CA ALA A 54 -5.50 1.22 10.83
C ALA A 54 -4.19 1.10 10.04
N SER A 55 -4.00 1.93 9.01
CA SER A 55 -2.74 1.91 8.23
C SER A 55 -1.51 2.28 9.07
N ASN A 56 -1.65 3.18 10.05
CA ASN A 56 -0.55 3.48 10.97
C ASN A 56 -0.28 2.33 11.96
N LEU A 57 -1.30 1.60 12.39
CA LEU A 57 -1.13 0.37 13.20
C LEU A 57 -0.32 -0.67 12.43
N ASP A 58 -0.66 -0.90 11.16
CA ASP A 58 0.10 -1.80 10.29
C ASP A 58 1.57 -1.37 10.16
N LYS A 59 1.85 -0.07 10.00
CA LYS A 59 3.22 0.45 9.91
C LYS A 59 4.08 0.24 11.16
N ILE A 60 3.47 0.01 12.32
CA ILE A 60 4.19 -0.36 13.56
C ILE A 60 4.15 -1.86 13.85
N GLY A 61 3.77 -2.69 12.86
CA GLY A 61 3.74 -4.14 12.98
C GLY A 61 2.48 -4.72 13.64
N LYS A 62 1.46 -3.90 13.92
CA LYS A 62 0.19 -4.33 14.52
C LYS A 62 -0.84 -4.66 13.44
N TRP A 63 -0.47 -5.62 12.57
CA TRP A 63 -1.30 -6.01 11.44
C TRP A 63 -2.65 -6.59 11.87
N ASP A 64 -2.68 -7.44 12.90
CA ASP A 64 -3.92 -8.09 13.32
C ASP A 64 -4.94 -7.07 13.84
N ASP A 65 -4.49 -6.08 14.64
CA ASP A 65 -5.33 -4.96 15.07
C ASP A 65 -5.84 -4.14 13.86
N ALA A 66 -4.96 -3.88 12.89
CA ALA A 66 -5.29 -3.13 11.69
C ALA A 66 -6.27 -3.90 10.79
N LYS A 67 -6.07 -5.21 10.62
CA LYS A 67 -6.90 -6.10 9.82
C LYS A 67 -8.35 -6.06 10.28
N VAL A 68 -8.60 -6.18 11.59
CA VAL A 68 -9.96 -6.08 12.17
C VAL A 68 -10.63 -4.76 11.76
N LEU A 69 -9.91 -3.64 11.82
CA LEU A 69 -10.46 -2.33 11.46
C LEU A 69 -10.74 -2.20 9.95
N PHE A 70 -9.86 -2.73 9.10
CA PHE A 70 -10.10 -2.76 7.66
C PHE A 70 -11.30 -3.64 7.29
N PHE A 71 -11.47 -4.80 7.92
CA PHE A 71 -12.66 -5.62 7.70
C PHE A 71 -13.94 -4.91 8.13
N LYS A 72 -13.92 -4.21 9.26
CA LYS A 72 -15.06 -3.38 9.69
C LYS A 72 -15.40 -2.28 8.67
N LEU A 73 -14.38 -1.65 8.05
CA LEU A 73 -14.62 -0.71 6.95
C LEU A 73 -15.26 -1.39 5.74
N LEU A 74 -14.82 -2.59 5.37
CA LEU A 74 -15.37 -3.35 4.25
C LEU A 74 -16.76 -3.93 4.52
N GLU A 75 -17.10 -4.19 5.77
CA GLU A 75 -18.49 -4.53 6.18
C GLU A 75 -19.43 -3.34 5.95
N LYS A 76 -18.99 -2.14 6.35
CA LYS A 76 -19.77 -0.90 6.17
C LYS A 76 -19.84 -0.46 4.71
N ASN A 77 -18.72 -0.50 3.99
CA ASN A 77 -18.61 -0.17 2.57
C ASN A 77 -17.87 -1.26 1.78
N PRO A 78 -18.60 -2.28 1.32
CA PRO A 78 -17.99 -3.38 0.57
C PRO A 78 -17.38 -3.01 -0.78
N LYS A 79 -17.58 -1.75 -1.25
CA LYS A 79 -17.06 -1.22 -2.52
C LYS A 79 -15.92 -0.22 -2.32
N ASP A 80 -15.41 -0.04 -1.10
CA ASP A 80 -14.25 0.82 -0.87
C ASP A 80 -12.99 0.22 -1.52
N THR A 81 -12.70 0.66 -2.73
CA THR A 81 -11.59 0.16 -3.55
C THR A 81 -10.23 0.39 -2.90
N HIS A 82 -10.06 1.48 -2.13
CA HIS A 82 -8.81 1.75 -1.43
C HIS A 82 -8.56 0.72 -0.33
N THR A 83 -9.56 0.43 0.48
CA THR A 83 -9.44 -0.60 1.53
C THR A 83 -9.31 -1.99 0.92
N LEU A 84 -10.08 -2.32 -0.12
CA LEU A 84 -9.95 -3.59 -0.85
C LEU A 84 -8.53 -3.80 -1.36
N ASN A 85 -7.95 -2.80 -2.02
CA ASN A 85 -6.59 -2.86 -2.54
C ASN A 85 -5.55 -2.98 -1.42
N TYR A 86 -5.65 -2.14 -0.40
CA TYR A 86 -4.70 -2.16 0.72
C TYR A 86 -4.65 -3.51 1.41
N VAL A 87 -5.82 -4.08 1.74
CA VAL A 87 -5.91 -5.39 2.40
C VAL A 87 -5.36 -6.48 1.49
N SER A 88 -5.72 -6.47 0.20
CA SER A 88 -5.23 -7.47 -0.77
C SER A 88 -3.71 -7.47 -0.86
N TYR A 89 -3.10 -6.30 -0.98
CA TYR A 89 -1.66 -6.15 -1.04
C TYR A 89 -0.98 -6.63 0.25
N LYS A 90 -1.53 -6.29 1.42
CA LYS A 90 -0.99 -6.72 2.71
C LYS A 90 -1.08 -8.22 2.93
N LEU A 91 -2.20 -8.84 2.58
CA LEU A 91 -2.36 -10.29 2.63
C LEU A 91 -1.35 -10.99 1.69
N ALA A 92 -1.13 -10.43 0.49
CA ALA A 92 -0.14 -10.95 -0.44
C ALA A 92 1.30 -10.81 0.12
N LEU A 93 1.67 -9.68 0.70
CA LEU A 93 2.99 -9.48 1.32
C LEU A 93 3.26 -10.47 2.45
N LYS A 94 2.25 -10.83 3.22
CA LYS A 94 2.34 -11.78 4.33
C LYS A 94 2.15 -13.23 3.90
N GLU A 95 1.77 -13.45 2.65
CA GLU A 95 1.41 -14.77 2.09
C GLU A 95 0.25 -15.44 2.86
N GLU A 96 -0.62 -14.60 3.45
CA GLU A 96 -1.82 -15.01 4.17
C GLU A 96 -3.06 -14.92 3.27
N GLU A 97 -4.00 -15.84 3.40
CA GLU A 97 -5.32 -15.80 2.77
C GLU A 97 -5.31 -15.32 1.30
N LEU A 98 -4.37 -15.83 0.48
CA LEU A 98 -4.18 -15.38 -0.92
C LEU A 98 -5.44 -15.50 -1.79
N GLY A 99 -6.35 -16.42 -1.46
CA GLY A 99 -7.67 -16.54 -2.10
C GLY A 99 -8.56 -15.33 -1.81
N LEU A 100 -8.54 -14.84 -0.57
CA LEU A 100 -9.28 -13.63 -0.16
C LEU A 100 -8.65 -12.37 -0.76
N ALA A 101 -7.33 -12.27 -0.76
CA ALA A 101 -6.61 -11.19 -1.43
C ALA A 101 -7.02 -11.08 -2.91
N LEU A 102 -7.07 -12.22 -3.62
CA LEU A 102 -7.52 -12.26 -5.00
C LEU A 102 -8.97 -11.80 -5.17
N LYS A 103 -9.87 -12.26 -4.29
CA LYS A 103 -11.29 -11.87 -4.32
C LYS A 103 -11.44 -10.36 -4.16
N PHE A 104 -10.72 -9.76 -3.21
CA PHE A 104 -10.80 -8.34 -2.92
C PHE A 104 -10.22 -7.47 -4.06
N ILE A 105 -9.05 -7.84 -4.59
CA ILE A 105 -8.47 -7.03 -5.67
C ILE A 105 -9.26 -7.14 -6.98
N LYS A 106 -9.82 -8.31 -7.29
CA LYS A 106 -10.73 -8.45 -8.43
C LYS A 106 -11.97 -7.57 -8.25
N LYS A 107 -12.52 -7.48 -7.03
CA LYS A 107 -13.66 -6.60 -6.74
C LYS A 107 -13.29 -5.11 -6.93
N ALA A 108 -12.10 -4.69 -6.54
CA ALA A 108 -11.62 -3.33 -6.79
C ALA A 108 -11.50 -3.05 -8.30
N LEU A 109 -10.93 -3.99 -9.07
CA LEU A 109 -10.78 -3.88 -10.52
C LEU A 109 -12.12 -3.94 -11.30
N MET A 110 -13.17 -4.55 -10.75
CA MET A 110 -14.52 -4.46 -11.33
C MET A 110 -15.09 -3.04 -11.28
N ILE A 111 -14.63 -2.22 -10.34
CA ILE A 111 -15.07 -0.82 -10.15
C ILE A 111 -14.18 0.14 -10.95
N ASP A 112 -12.86 -0.10 -10.93
CA ASP A 112 -11.85 0.71 -11.64
C ASP A 112 -10.86 -0.20 -12.37
N PRO A 113 -11.21 -0.66 -13.61
CA PRO A 113 -10.46 -1.69 -14.34
C PRO A 113 -9.07 -1.25 -14.82
N GLU A 114 -8.86 0.06 -15.00
CA GLU A 114 -7.62 0.63 -15.52
C GLU A 114 -6.74 1.26 -14.43
N ASN A 115 -7.02 0.96 -13.18
CA ASN A 115 -6.20 1.43 -12.08
C ASN A 115 -4.87 0.66 -12.03
N GLY A 116 -3.78 1.33 -12.40
CA GLY A 116 -2.46 0.72 -12.42
C GLY A 116 -2.04 0.12 -11.07
N TYR A 117 -2.37 0.77 -9.94
CA TYR A 117 -2.06 0.23 -8.61
C TYR A 117 -2.86 -1.03 -8.27
N PHE A 118 -4.09 -1.15 -8.76
CA PHE A 118 -4.89 -2.35 -8.55
C PHE A 118 -4.38 -3.51 -9.42
N LEU A 119 -3.95 -3.21 -10.64
CA LEU A 119 -3.31 -4.19 -11.52
C LEU A 119 -1.97 -4.68 -10.95
N ASP A 120 -1.17 -3.78 -10.36
CA ASP A 120 0.04 -4.16 -9.63
C ASP A 120 -0.28 -5.12 -8.49
N THR A 121 -1.23 -4.76 -7.64
CA THR A 121 -1.64 -5.62 -6.52
C THR A 121 -2.16 -6.97 -7.01
N LEU A 122 -2.94 -7.03 -8.10
CA LEU A 122 -3.38 -8.30 -8.68
C LEU A 122 -2.19 -9.12 -9.19
N GLY A 123 -1.27 -8.49 -9.90
CA GLY A 123 -0.03 -9.13 -10.35
C GLY A 123 0.77 -9.69 -9.18
N TRP A 124 0.92 -8.91 -8.10
CA TRP A 124 1.63 -9.33 -6.91
C TRP A 124 0.94 -10.48 -6.16
N VAL A 125 -0.40 -10.45 -6.06
CA VAL A 125 -1.19 -11.59 -5.53
C VAL A 125 -0.95 -12.84 -6.37
N GLU A 126 -1.00 -12.76 -7.70
CA GLU A 126 -0.74 -13.91 -8.58
C GLU A 126 0.71 -14.41 -8.47
N PHE A 127 1.68 -13.51 -8.29
CA PHE A 127 3.08 -13.86 -8.02
C PHE A 127 3.19 -14.70 -6.73
N LYS A 128 2.58 -14.26 -5.64
CA LYS A 128 2.58 -14.98 -4.37
C LYS A 128 1.85 -16.33 -4.46
N ARG A 129 0.87 -16.43 -5.35
CA ARG A 129 0.20 -17.69 -5.70
C ARG A 129 1.01 -18.58 -6.65
N LYS A 130 2.24 -18.17 -6.99
CA LYS A 130 3.16 -18.85 -7.92
C LYS A 130 2.63 -18.95 -9.36
N LYS A 131 1.65 -18.11 -9.73
CA LYS A 131 1.11 -18.01 -11.09
C LYS A 131 1.86 -16.94 -11.89
N TYR A 132 3.14 -17.16 -12.12
CA TYR A 132 4.07 -16.16 -12.64
C TYR A 132 3.69 -15.60 -14.02
N ASN A 133 3.17 -16.41 -14.95
CA ASN A 133 2.72 -15.92 -16.25
C ASN A 133 1.54 -14.95 -16.11
N SER A 134 0.58 -15.25 -15.25
CA SER A 134 -0.53 -14.35 -14.93
C SER A 134 -0.03 -13.08 -14.27
N ALA A 135 0.94 -13.19 -13.34
CA ALA A 135 1.53 -12.05 -12.66
C ALA A 135 2.20 -11.09 -13.65
N VAL A 136 3.03 -11.60 -14.58
CA VAL A 136 3.68 -10.78 -15.62
C VAL A 136 2.64 -10.03 -16.45
N TYR A 137 1.58 -10.71 -16.91
CA TYR A 137 0.53 -10.06 -17.71
C TYR A 137 -0.08 -8.83 -17.01
N PHE A 138 -0.41 -8.93 -15.73
CA PHE A 138 -0.99 -7.81 -15.00
C PHE A 138 0.05 -6.75 -14.64
N LEU A 139 1.29 -7.14 -14.33
CA LEU A 139 2.36 -6.20 -14.03
C LEU A 139 2.83 -5.42 -15.26
N GLU A 140 2.91 -6.04 -16.43
CA GLU A 140 3.19 -5.32 -17.69
C GLU A 140 2.13 -4.24 -17.96
N LYS A 141 0.83 -4.57 -17.78
CA LYS A 141 -0.25 -3.58 -17.85
C LYS A 141 -0.07 -2.48 -16.80
N SER A 142 0.24 -2.84 -15.56
CA SER A 142 0.47 -1.87 -14.50
C SER A 142 1.63 -0.93 -14.83
N VAL A 143 2.77 -1.46 -15.31
CA VAL A 143 3.94 -0.65 -15.72
C VAL A 143 3.59 0.29 -16.88
N SER A 144 2.72 -0.12 -17.80
CA SER A 144 2.29 0.75 -18.90
C SER A 144 1.47 1.96 -18.40
N LEU A 145 0.68 1.78 -17.35
CA LEU A 145 -0.10 2.86 -16.71
C LEU A 145 0.72 3.68 -15.70
N LEU A 146 1.73 3.06 -15.09
CA LEU A 146 2.56 3.66 -14.03
C LEU A 146 4.07 3.59 -14.41
N PRO A 147 4.50 4.15 -15.54
CA PRO A 147 5.84 3.92 -16.11
C PRO A 147 6.99 4.49 -15.26
N LYS A 148 6.70 5.27 -14.23
CA LYS A 148 7.67 5.86 -13.29
C LYS A 148 7.53 5.33 -11.87
N SER A 149 6.69 4.33 -11.62
CA SER A 149 6.56 3.71 -10.30
C SER A 149 7.67 2.68 -10.09
N SER A 150 8.66 3.03 -9.28
CA SER A 150 9.77 2.15 -8.93
C SER A 150 9.29 0.81 -8.38
N GLU A 151 8.32 0.80 -7.47
CA GLU A 151 7.76 -0.40 -6.83
C GLU A 151 7.13 -1.34 -7.87
N VAL A 152 6.29 -0.81 -8.78
CA VAL A 152 5.61 -1.60 -9.82
C VAL A 152 6.62 -2.23 -10.78
N ILE A 153 7.64 -1.46 -11.18
CA ILE A 153 8.70 -1.92 -12.08
C ILE A 153 9.56 -2.98 -11.39
N ASP A 154 9.85 -2.85 -10.09
CA ASP A 154 10.57 -3.84 -9.29
C ASP A 154 9.81 -5.16 -9.20
N HIS A 155 8.48 -5.12 -8.97
CA HIS A 155 7.64 -6.30 -8.97
C HIS A 155 7.67 -7.05 -10.30
N LEU A 156 7.67 -6.33 -11.44
CA LEU A 156 7.78 -6.96 -12.77
C LEU A 156 9.14 -7.65 -12.94
N GLY A 157 10.23 -7.01 -12.50
CA GLY A 157 11.55 -7.62 -12.49
C GLY A 157 11.61 -8.91 -11.69
N ASP A 158 11.01 -8.93 -10.49
CA ASP A 158 10.91 -10.13 -9.65
C ASP A 158 10.13 -11.26 -10.36
N CYS A 159 9.07 -10.91 -11.08
CA CYS A 159 8.30 -11.89 -11.87
C CYS A 159 9.11 -12.48 -13.02
N TYR A 160 9.83 -11.65 -13.78
CA TYR A 160 10.69 -12.15 -14.86
C TYR A 160 11.79 -13.06 -14.33
N LEU A 161 12.39 -12.75 -13.17
CA LEU A 161 13.37 -13.64 -12.55
C LEU A 161 12.78 -15.02 -12.23
N LYS A 162 11.55 -15.08 -11.71
CA LYS A 162 10.87 -16.35 -11.40
C LYS A 162 10.56 -17.19 -12.66
N LEU A 163 10.43 -16.55 -13.80
CA LEU A 163 10.29 -17.21 -15.11
C LEU A 163 11.63 -17.51 -15.81
N ASN A 164 12.77 -17.33 -15.10
CA ASN A 164 14.12 -17.50 -15.64
C ASN A 164 14.46 -16.51 -16.78
N ARG A 165 13.71 -15.40 -16.92
CA ARG A 165 13.91 -14.32 -17.88
C ARG A 165 14.88 -13.26 -17.29
N LYS A 166 16.10 -13.68 -16.99
CA LYS A 166 17.09 -12.88 -16.23
C LYS A 166 17.44 -11.55 -16.90
N ARG A 167 17.56 -11.51 -18.24
CA ARG A 167 17.91 -10.25 -18.95
C ARG A 167 16.82 -9.20 -18.77
N GLU A 168 15.56 -9.61 -18.82
CA GLU A 168 14.41 -8.73 -18.66
C GLU A 168 14.25 -8.28 -17.20
N ALA A 169 14.48 -9.19 -16.26
CA ALA A 169 14.51 -8.84 -14.84
C ALA A 169 15.52 -7.72 -14.55
N VAL A 170 16.77 -7.88 -15.01
CA VAL A 170 17.82 -6.87 -14.83
C VAL A 170 17.47 -5.55 -15.53
N PHE A 171 16.84 -5.60 -16.71
CA PHE A 171 16.39 -4.41 -17.42
C PHE A 171 15.36 -3.62 -16.60
N GLU A 172 14.32 -4.31 -16.07
CA GLU A 172 13.31 -3.63 -15.26
C GLU A 172 13.88 -3.12 -13.93
N TRP A 173 14.74 -3.85 -13.24
CA TRP A 173 15.37 -3.35 -12.01
C TRP A 173 16.27 -2.13 -12.25
N LYS A 174 17.01 -2.08 -13.35
CA LYS A 174 17.77 -0.89 -13.74
C LYS A 174 16.84 0.30 -14.04
N LYS A 175 15.66 0.05 -14.62
CA LYS A 175 14.64 1.06 -14.85
C LYS A 175 14.03 1.54 -13.53
N ALA A 176 13.71 0.62 -12.58
CA ALA A 176 13.22 0.97 -11.26
C ALA A 176 14.17 1.90 -10.50
N LEU A 177 15.47 1.64 -10.55
CA LEU A 177 16.50 2.48 -9.92
C LEU A 177 16.52 3.93 -10.40
N LYS A 178 16.03 4.22 -11.62
CA LYS A 178 15.96 5.62 -12.13
C LYS A 178 14.91 6.46 -11.39
N TYR A 179 13.92 5.81 -10.79
CA TYR A 179 12.78 6.47 -10.14
C TYR A 179 12.77 6.28 -8.62
N GLU A 180 13.63 5.39 -8.10
CA GLU A 180 13.68 5.11 -6.67
C GLU A 180 14.47 6.18 -5.91
N THR A 181 13.90 6.69 -4.84
CA THR A 181 14.51 7.72 -3.99
C THR A 181 14.82 7.25 -2.57
N ASP A 182 14.19 6.15 -2.13
CA ASP A 182 14.47 5.57 -0.80
C ASP A 182 15.78 4.78 -0.84
N LYS A 183 16.76 5.23 -0.07
CA LYS A 183 18.11 4.65 -0.05
C LYS A 183 18.11 3.14 0.28
N ALA A 184 17.24 2.70 1.17
CA ALA A 184 17.18 1.30 1.56
C ALA A 184 16.64 0.43 0.43
N THR A 185 15.65 0.92 -0.31
CA THR A 185 15.07 0.24 -1.49
C THR A 185 16.08 0.21 -2.63
N VAL A 186 16.83 1.30 -2.88
CA VAL A 186 17.92 1.34 -3.87
C VAL A 186 18.95 0.23 -3.60
N VAL A 187 19.36 0.04 -2.35
CA VAL A 187 20.30 -1.04 -1.99
C VAL A 187 19.73 -2.41 -2.35
N LYS A 188 18.49 -2.69 -1.95
CA LYS A 188 17.82 -3.97 -2.24
C LYS A 188 17.70 -4.26 -3.74
N ILE A 189 17.34 -3.26 -4.54
CA ILE A 189 17.23 -3.45 -6.00
C ILE A 189 18.63 -3.70 -6.62
N ARG A 190 19.66 -3.03 -6.14
CA ARG A 190 21.05 -3.28 -6.61
C ARG A 190 21.53 -4.69 -6.29
N GLU A 191 21.18 -5.22 -5.12
CA GLU A 191 21.52 -6.60 -4.73
C GLU A 191 20.86 -7.64 -5.65
N LYS A 192 19.68 -7.35 -6.23
CA LYS A 192 19.01 -8.23 -7.20
C LYS A 192 19.71 -8.26 -8.57
N ILE A 193 20.46 -7.21 -8.91
CA ILE A 193 21.11 -7.04 -10.24
C ILE A 193 22.48 -7.75 -10.26
N ASN A 194 23.16 -7.82 -9.11
CA ASN A 194 24.48 -8.46 -8.96
C ASN A 194 24.33 -9.98 -8.79
#